data_c924a6d37a85d265663cef70afcf469c
#
_entry.id   c924a6d37a85d265663cef70afcf469c
#
_cell.length_a   1.000
_cell.length_b   1.000
_cell.length_c   1.000
_cell.angle_alpha   90.00
_cell.angle_beta   90.00
_cell.angle_gamma   90.00
#
_symmetry.space_group_name_H-M   'P 1'
#
loop_
_entity.id
_entity.type
_entity.pdbx_description
1 polymer ?
#
loop_
_entity_poly.entity_id
_entity_poly.type
_entity_poly.pdbx_seq_one_letter_code
_entity_poly.pdbx_strand_id
1 'polypeptide(L)'
;GEELAYRVALMAEELGEISNCVTKGKDKSELAEEVADLFILLIGTAIAADFDLNNAFWHKMDKIMQRESKMVNGRIRVSEFRD
;
A
#
# COMPACT_ATOMS: atom_id res chain seq x y z
N GLY A 1 -15.52 13.15 -5.31
CA GLY A 1 -16.48 12.39 -5.95
C GLY A 1 -15.99 11.57 -7.11
N GLU A 2 -16.27 12.04 -8.31
CA GLU A 2 -15.98 11.27 -9.51
C GLU A 2 -14.48 11.04 -9.73
N GLU A 3 -13.68 12.03 -9.42
CA GLU A 3 -12.23 11.92 -9.57
C GLU A 3 -11.69 10.80 -8.67
N LEU A 4 -12.13 10.77 -7.42
CA LEU A 4 -11.64 9.76 -6.48
C LEU A 4 -12.18 8.38 -6.85
N ALA A 5 -13.43 8.29 -7.30
CA ALA A 5 -13.98 7.02 -7.74
C ALA A 5 -13.19 6.45 -8.93
N TYR A 6 -12.82 7.31 -9.86
CA TYR A 6 -12.03 6.91 -11.01
C TYR A 6 -10.64 6.43 -10.57
N ARG A 7 -10.02 7.12 -9.63
CA ARG A 7 -8.71 6.72 -9.12
C ARG A 7 -8.77 5.38 -8.41
N VAL A 8 -9.84 5.13 -7.66
CA VAL A 8 -10.02 3.83 -7.02
C VAL A 8 -10.13 2.72 -8.07
N ALA A 9 -10.87 2.98 -9.15
CA ALA A 9 -11.01 2.01 -10.23
C ALA A 9 -9.66 1.71 -10.87
N LEU A 10 -8.83 2.74 -11.09
CA LEU A 10 -7.50 2.55 -11.67
C LEU A 10 -6.61 1.74 -10.73
N MET A 11 -6.69 2.00 -9.43
CA MET A 11 -5.89 1.24 -8.47
C MET A 11 -6.32 -0.22 -8.42
N ALA A 12 -7.62 -0.47 -8.55
CA ALA A 12 -8.11 -1.85 -8.60
C ALA A 12 -7.59 -2.57 -9.84
N GLU A 13 -7.53 -1.88 -10.97
CA GLU A 13 -6.96 -2.46 -12.19
C GLU A 13 -5.48 -2.81 -11.99
N GLU A 14 -4.73 -1.90 -11.38
CA GLU A 14 -3.31 -2.15 -11.15
C GLU A 14 -3.10 -3.31 -10.18
N LEU A 15 -3.95 -3.42 -9.17
CA LEU A 15 -3.87 -4.55 -8.26
C LEU A 15 -4.12 -5.85 -9.01
N GLY A 16 -5.04 -5.83 -9.97
CA GLY A 16 -5.28 -6.99 -10.84
C GLY A 16 -4.05 -7.34 -11.66
N GLU A 17 -3.34 -6.34 -12.17
CA GLU A 17 -2.12 -6.58 -12.93
C GLU A 17 -1.03 -7.18 -12.05
N ILE A 18 -0.91 -6.71 -10.81
CA ILE A 18 0.04 -7.27 -9.86
C ILE A 18 -0.31 -8.74 -9.59
N SER A 19 -1.59 -9.02 -9.37
CA SER A 19 -2.06 -10.38 -9.14
C SER A 19 -1.71 -11.27 -10.34
N ASN A 20 -1.92 -10.75 -11.54
CA ASN A 20 -1.62 -11.48 -12.76
C ASN A 20 -0.12 -11.80 -12.87
N CYS A 21 0.73 -10.84 -12.51
CA CYS A 21 2.18 -11.06 -12.51
C CYS A 21 2.56 -12.20 -11.58
N VAL A 22 1.97 -12.23 -10.39
CA VAL A 22 2.29 -13.25 -9.39
C VAL A 22 1.75 -14.60 -9.81
N THR A 23 0.49 -14.66 -10.24
CA THR A 23 -0.14 -15.94 -10.57
C THR A 23 0.45 -16.57 -11.82
N LYS A 24 0.94 -15.76 -12.74
CA LYS A 24 1.54 -16.27 -13.97
C LYS A 24 3.05 -16.39 -13.92
N GLY A 25 3.62 -16.08 -12.76
CA GLY A 25 5.06 -16.24 -12.57
C GLY A 25 5.91 -15.36 -13.47
N LYS A 26 5.43 -14.14 -13.72
CA LYS A 26 6.20 -13.20 -14.52
C LYS A 26 7.43 -12.73 -13.75
N ASP A 27 8.41 -12.19 -14.47
CA ASP A 27 9.67 -11.88 -13.81
C ASP A 27 9.53 -10.67 -12.87
N LYS A 28 10.56 -10.52 -12.05
CA LYS A 28 10.57 -9.51 -11.00
C LYS A 28 10.47 -8.09 -11.56
N SER A 29 11.07 -7.85 -12.72
CA SER A 29 11.04 -6.50 -13.28
C SER A 29 9.63 -6.10 -13.73
N GLU A 30 8.86 -7.06 -14.25
CA GLU A 30 7.47 -6.79 -14.61
C GLU A 30 6.64 -6.51 -13.37
N LEU A 31 6.83 -7.30 -12.32
CA LEU A 31 6.14 -7.08 -11.06
C LEU A 31 6.47 -5.71 -10.49
N ALA A 32 7.75 -5.32 -10.55
CA ALA A 32 8.19 -4.03 -10.03
C ALA A 32 7.52 -2.87 -10.76
N GLU A 33 7.34 -2.99 -12.08
CA GLU A 33 6.65 -1.95 -12.85
C GLU A 33 5.21 -1.79 -12.40
N GLU A 34 4.52 -2.91 -12.20
CA GLU A 34 3.11 -2.85 -11.80
C GLU A 34 2.96 -2.29 -10.38
N VAL A 35 3.87 -2.65 -9.49
CA VAL A 35 3.86 -2.10 -8.14
C VAL A 35 4.13 -0.60 -8.18
N ALA A 36 5.07 -0.17 -9.02
CA ALA A 36 5.37 1.25 -9.18
C ALA A 36 4.15 2.02 -9.70
N ASP A 37 3.43 1.43 -10.66
CA ASP A 37 2.21 2.05 -11.18
C ASP A 37 1.18 2.25 -10.08
N LEU A 38 0.99 1.26 -9.22
CA LEU A 38 0.07 1.39 -8.11
C LEU A 38 0.54 2.47 -7.14
N PHE A 39 1.83 2.53 -6.88
CA PHE A 39 2.40 3.53 -5.98
C PHE A 39 2.14 4.95 -6.50
N ILE A 40 2.33 5.15 -7.81
CA ILE A 40 2.06 6.44 -8.45
C ILE A 40 0.57 6.80 -8.29
N LEU A 41 -0.32 5.84 -8.46
CA LEU A 41 -1.74 6.08 -8.28
C LEU A 41 -2.10 6.42 -6.84
N LEU A 42 -1.41 5.81 -5.87
CA LEU A 42 -1.62 6.14 -4.47
C LEU A 42 -1.22 7.59 -4.18
N ILE A 43 -0.09 8.01 -4.71
CA ILE A 43 0.36 9.39 -4.55
C ILE A 43 -0.65 10.34 -5.21
N GLY A 44 -1.10 10.02 -6.41
CA GLY A 44 -2.09 10.83 -7.12
C GLY A 44 -3.40 10.93 -6.36
N THR A 45 -3.80 9.86 -5.68
CA THR A 45 -5.01 9.87 -4.86
C THR A 45 -4.88 10.85 -3.70
N ALA A 46 -3.73 10.86 -3.04
CA ALA A 46 -3.49 11.81 -1.96
C ALA A 46 -3.58 13.25 -2.45
N ILE A 47 -3.02 13.52 -3.63
CA ILE A 47 -3.08 14.84 -4.21
C ILE A 47 -4.53 15.22 -4.53
N ALA A 48 -5.27 14.32 -5.15
CA ALA A 48 -6.65 14.58 -5.54
C ALA A 48 -7.55 14.78 -4.32
N ALA A 49 -7.31 14.05 -3.24
CA ALA A 49 -8.10 14.15 -2.02
C ALA A 49 -7.57 15.22 -1.06
N ASP A 50 -6.45 15.83 -1.42
CA ASP A 50 -5.83 16.93 -0.67
C ASP A 50 -5.44 16.53 0.74
N PHE A 51 -4.65 15.46 0.86
CA PHE A 51 -4.04 15.13 2.14
C PHE A 51 -2.56 14.82 1.95
N ASP A 52 -1.80 14.96 3.04
CA ASP A 52 -0.37 14.71 3.07
C ASP A 52 -0.11 13.23 3.32
N LEU A 53 0.19 12.51 2.26
CA LEU A 53 0.41 11.06 2.35
C LEU A 53 1.61 10.72 3.22
N ASN A 54 2.67 11.51 3.13
CA ASN A 54 3.85 11.27 3.94
C ASN A 54 3.52 11.36 5.43
N ASN A 55 2.79 12.39 5.81
CA ASN A 55 2.36 12.56 7.18
C ASN A 55 1.45 11.42 7.64
N ALA A 56 0.50 11.05 6.79
CA ALA A 56 -0.41 9.94 7.08
C ALA A 56 0.36 8.64 7.25
N PHE A 57 1.37 8.43 6.41
CA PHE A 57 2.20 7.23 6.47
C PHE A 57 2.92 7.14 7.82
N TRP A 58 3.61 8.20 8.21
CA TRP A 58 4.39 8.18 9.44
C TRP A 58 3.49 8.11 10.68
N HIS A 59 2.34 8.78 10.63
CA HIS A 59 1.37 8.67 11.71
C HIS A 59 0.90 7.22 11.89
N LYS A 60 0.63 6.56 10.77
CA LYS A 60 0.22 5.16 10.80
C LYS A 60 1.34 4.26 11.28
N MET A 61 2.56 4.52 10.83
CA MET A 61 3.72 3.75 11.28
C MET A 61 3.91 3.86 12.79
N ASP A 62 3.73 5.06 13.33
CA ASP A 62 3.82 5.23 14.79
C ASP A 62 2.80 4.37 15.52
N LYS A 63 1.57 4.32 15.01
CA LYS A 63 0.53 3.48 15.60
C LYS A 63 0.91 2.01 15.54
N ILE A 64 1.44 1.57 14.42
CA ILE A 64 1.85 0.18 14.24
C ILE A 64 3.00 -0.15 15.19
N MET A 65 3.96 0.75 15.32
CA MET A 65 5.10 0.53 16.20
C MET A 65 4.67 0.47 17.66
N GLN A 66 3.75 1.33 18.07
CA GLN A 66 3.22 1.30 19.41
C GLN A 66 2.49 -0.02 19.68
N ARG A 67 1.67 -0.45 18.73
CA ARG A 67 0.96 -1.71 18.86
C ARG A 67 1.92 -2.89 18.93
N GLU A 68 2.97 -2.85 18.10
CA GLU A 68 3.98 -3.90 18.10
C GLU A 68 4.75 -3.97 19.41
N SER A 69 5.05 -2.81 19.96
CA SER A 69 5.72 -2.75 21.25
C SER A 69 4.86 -3.40 22.34
N LYS A 70 3.57 -3.07 22.34
CA LYS A 70 2.63 -3.70 23.27
C LYS A 70 2.54 -5.19 23.05
N MET A 71 2.51 -5.61 21.82
CA MET A 71 2.40 -7.01 21.47
C MET A 71 3.64 -7.79 21.88
N VAL A 72 4.81 -7.19 21.75
CA VAL A 72 6.04 -7.80 22.21
C VAL A 72 5.98 -8.03 23.72
N ASN A 73 5.51 -7.04 24.45
CA ASN A 73 5.31 -7.18 25.90
C ASN A 73 4.28 -8.26 26.21
N GLY A 74 3.30 -8.42 25.34
CA GLY A 74 2.30 -9.47 25.45
C GLY A 74 2.71 -10.76 24.77
N ARG A 75 3.97 -10.85 24.34
CA ARG A 75 4.56 -12.02 23.70
C ARG A 75 4.09 -12.30 22.30
N ILE A 76 3.62 -11.27 21.61
CA ILE A 76 3.27 -11.38 20.19
C ILE A 76 4.45 -10.88 19.39
N ARG A 77 4.75 -11.55 18.30
CA ARG A 77 5.95 -11.27 17.54
C ARG A 77 5.82 -10.03 16.67
N VAL A 78 6.92 -9.29 16.59
CA VAL A 78 6.99 -8.11 15.74
C VAL A 78 6.75 -8.45 14.27
N SER A 79 7.14 -9.63 13.85
CA SER A 79 7.03 -10.03 12.45
C SER A 79 5.60 -10.06 11.92
N GLU A 80 4.61 -10.02 12.80
CA GLU A 80 3.21 -10.11 12.38
C GLU A 80 2.78 -9.01 11.45
N PHE A 81 3.34 -7.82 11.57
CA PHE A 81 2.91 -6.74 10.69
C PHE A 81 3.69 -6.68 9.39
N ARG A 82 4.60 -7.57 9.19
CA ARG A 82 5.41 -7.62 7.97
C ARG A 82 4.81 -8.47 6.87
N ASP A 83 3.81 -9.23 7.21
CA ASP A 83 3.21 -10.17 6.28
C ASP A 83 2.03 -9.55 5.50
#